data_542e398702a4ecf73dca911a0efd30e0
#
_entry.id   542e398702a4ecf73dca911a0efd30e0
#
_cell.length_a   1.000
_cell.length_b   1.000
_cell.length_c   1.000
_cell.angle_alpha   90.00
_cell.angle_beta   90.00
_cell.angle_gamma   90.00
#
_symmetry.space_group_name_H-M   'P 1'
#
loop_
_entity.id
_entity.type
_entity.pdbx_description
1 polymer ?
#
loop_
_entity_poly.entity_id
_entity_poly.type
_entity_poly.pdbx_seq_one_letter_code
_entity_poly.pdbx_strand_id
1 'polypeptide(L)'
;YLIQHSAGSGKSNSIAWLAYRLASLHDAENRAIFSSVIVVTDRTVLDAQLQATISGFDHTLGTVETIGEGKNSQNLKQALNDGVRIIVTTLQKFPVIFEEVDEANGRNFAIICDEAHSSQTGSSAQKLKTALADVREVLKEYAEIEGIAEDKVDPQDKLVKELIAHGKHKNLSFFAFTA
;
A
#
# COMPACT_ATOMS: atom_id res chain seq x y z
N TYR A 1 -11.32 -3.89 -4.40
CA TYR A 1 -12.60 -3.19 -4.52
C TYR A 1 -12.44 -2.01 -5.48
N LEU A 2 -13.41 -1.80 -6.39
CA LEU A 2 -13.48 -0.64 -7.29
C LEU A 2 -14.65 0.23 -6.84
N ILE A 3 -14.39 1.52 -6.63
CA ILE A 3 -15.37 2.49 -6.14
C ILE A 3 -15.47 3.61 -7.19
N GLN A 4 -16.63 3.72 -7.83
CA GLN A 4 -16.88 4.75 -8.83
C GLN A 4 -17.50 5.98 -8.17
N HIS A 5 -16.96 7.14 -8.47
CA HIS A 5 -17.44 8.44 -8.04
C HIS A 5 -17.64 9.36 -9.25
N SER A 6 -18.74 10.10 -9.29
CA SER A 6 -18.87 11.19 -10.28
C SER A 6 -17.96 12.37 -9.92
N ALA A 7 -17.54 13.13 -10.91
CA ALA A 7 -16.76 14.33 -10.69
C ALA A 7 -17.48 15.30 -9.73
N GLY A 8 -16.77 15.84 -8.76
CA GLY A 8 -17.33 16.77 -7.76
C GLY A 8 -18.21 16.13 -6.67
N SER A 9 -18.34 14.79 -6.61
CA SER A 9 -19.19 14.11 -5.64
C SER A 9 -18.58 13.91 -4.25
N GLY A 10 -17.43 14.54 -3.96
CA GLY A 10 -16.76 14.41 -2.66
C GLY A 10 -15.82 13.22 -2.56
N LYS A 11 -15.23 12.77 -3.64
CA LYS A 11 -14.27 11.63 -3.68
C LYS A 11 -13.19 11.74 -2.60
N SER A 12 -12.59 12.92 -2.42
CA SER A 12 -11.55 13.14 -1.39
C SER A 12 -12.06 12.88 0.04
N ASN A 13 -13.30 13.25 0.36
CA ASN A 13 -13.91 12.96 1.65
C ASN A 13 -14.14 11.45 1.83
N SER A 14 -14.60 10.77 0.78
CA SER A 14 -14.81 9.31 0.81
C SER A 14 -13.49 8.56 1.00
N ILE A 15 -12.42 9.01 0.35
CA ILE A 15 -11.06 8.47 0.54
C ILE A 15 -10.60 8.68 1.98
N ALA A 16 -10.74 9.90 2.51
CA ALA A 16 -10.35 10.20 3.89
C ALA A 16 -11.13 9.33 4.89
N TRP A 17 -12.44 9.25 4.77
CA TRP A 17 -13.28 8.41 5.63
C TRP A 17 -12.88 6.95 5.57
N LEU A 18 -12.68 6.42 4.37
CA LEU A 18 -12.25 5.03 4.21
C LEU A 18 -10.88 4.79 4.85
N ALA A 19 -9.92 5.71 4.69
CA ALA A 19 -8.60 5.59 5.29
C ALA A 19 -8.67 5.48 6.82
N TYR A 20 -9.40 6.38 7.46
CA TYR A 20 -9.58 6.33 8.92
C TYR A 20 -10.35 5.10 9.38
N ARG A 21 -11.37 4.69 8.61
CA ARG A 21 -12.16 3.50 8.93
C ARG A 21 -11.31 2.24 8.88
N LEU A 22 -10.49 2.08 7.84
CA LEU A 22 -9.58 0.94 7.70
C LEU A 22 -8.49 0.97 8.77
N ALA A 23 -7.92 2.15 9.07
CA ALA A 23 -6.92 2.30 10.13
C ALA A 23 -7.45 1.96 11.52
N SER A 24 -8.76 2.10 11.76
CA SER A 24 -9.42 1.79 13.03
C SER A 24 -9.98 0.37 13.12
N LEU A 25 -9.86 -0.45 12.07
CA LEU A 25 -10.37 -1.82 12.10
C LEU A 25 -9.49 -2.72 12.97
N HIS A 26 -10.16 -3.45 13.86
CA HIS A 26 -9.55 -4.44 14.74
C HIS A 26 -10.30 -5.77 14.62
N ASP A 27 -9.59 -6.85 14.88
CA ASP A 27 -10.19 -8.19 14.98
C ASP A 27 -10.88 -8.41 16.35
N ALA A 28 -11.38 -9.62 16.56
CA ALA A 28 -12.07 -9.99 17.80
C ALA A 28 -11.14 -9.95 19.04
N GLU A 29 -9.83 -10.09 18.83
CA GLU A 29 -8.79 -10.02 19.86
C GLU A 29 -8.21 -8.60 20.03
N ASN A 30 -8.87 -7.60 19.44
CA ASN A 30 -8.48 -6.18 19.47
C ASN A 30 -7.09 -5.90 18.83
N ARG A 31 -6.68 -6.72 17.86
CA ARG A 31 -5.48 -6.48 17.05
C ARG A 31 -5.85 -5.72 15.79
N ALA A 32 -5.05 -4.74 15.41
CA ALA A 32 -5.27 -4.00 14.18
C ALA A 32 -5.21 -4.93 12.94
N ILE A 33 -6.25 -4.89 12.10
CA ILE A 33 -6.30 -5.70 10.87
C ILE A 33 -5.24 -5.23 9.87
N PHE A 34 -5.07 -3.91 9.73
CA PHE A 34 -4.04 -3.33 8.87
C PHE A 34 -2.96 -2.66 9.70
N SER A 35 -1.72 -2.93 9.39
CA SER A 35 -0.54 -2.27 9.99
C SER A 35 -0.47 -0.81 9.56
N SER A 36 -0.70 -0.55 8.28
CA SER A 36 -0.81 0.79 7.73
C SER A 36 -1.85 0.84 6.61
N VAL A 37 -2.48 1.97 6.45
CA VAL A 37 -3.34 2.33 5.32
C VAL A 37 -2.58 3.33 4.46
N ILE A 38 -2.38 3.01 3.19
CA ILE A 38 -1.56 3.80 2.27
C ILE A 38 -2.48 4.41 1.22
N VAL A 39 -2.59 5.72 1.22
CA VAL A 39 -3.33 6.48 0.20
C VAL A 39 -2.35 6.90 -0.88
N VAL A 40 -2.55 6.40 -2.08
CA VAL A 40 -1.66 6.57 -3.22
C VAL A 40 -2.33 7.38 -4.31
N THR A 41 -1.66 8.43 -4.76
CA THR A 41 -2.06 9.20 -5.95
C THR A 41 -1.06 8.97 -7.08
N ASP A 42 -1.55 9.02 -8.32
CA ASP A 42 -0.68 8.90 -9.51
C ASP A 42 -0.03 10.24 -9.90
N ARG A 43 -0.46 11.33 -9.32
CA ARG A 43 0.08 12.66 -9.60
C ARG A 43 1.47 12.79 -9.01
N THR A 44 2.37 13.46 -9.75
CA THR A 44 3.73 13.77 -9.29
C THR A 44 3.74 14.70 -8.07
N VAL A 45 2.72 15.54 -7.98
CA VAL A 45 2.47 16.43 -6.83
C VAL A 45 1.23 15.92 -6.12
N LEU A 46 1.33 15.71 -4.81
CA LEU A 46 0.18 15.35 -3.98
C LEU A 46 -0.89 16.44 -4.09
N ASP A 47 -2.13 16.00 -4.30
CA ASP A 47 -3.26 16.90 -4.30
C ASP A 47 -3.42 17.54 -2.91
N ALA A 48 -3.21 18.85 -2.84
CA ALA A 48 -3.27 19.62 -1.59
C ALA A 48 -4.65 19.50 -0.92
N GLN A 49 -5.72 19.38 -1.70
CA GLN A 49 -7.06 19.20 -1.18
C GLN A 49 -7.22 17.83 -0.51
N LEU A 50 -6.71 16.77 -1.12
CA LEU A 50 -6.76 15.42 -0.54
C LEU A 50 -5.94 15.36 0.76
N GLN A 51 -4.73 15.94 0.77
CA GLN A 51 -3.90 16.05 1.97
C GLN A 51 -4.62 16.81 3.10
N ALA A 52 -5.16 18.00 2.78
CA ALA A 52 -5.87 18.82 3.76
C ALA A 52 -7.11 18.09 4.30
N THR A 53 -7.83 17.37 3.45
CA THR A 53 -9.01 16.59 3.86
C THR A 53 -8.62 15.46 4.80
N ILE A 54 -7.58 14.69 4.47
CA ILE A 54 -7.13 13.57 5.33
C ILE A 54 -6.58 14.12 6.64
N SER A 55 -5.71 15.11 6.60
CA SER A 55 -5.12 15.71 7.81
C SER A 55 -6.17 16.43 8.68
N GLY A 56 -7.25 16.95 8.10
CA GLY A 56 -8.33 17.60 8.81
C GLY A 56 -9.14 16.67 9.73
N PHE A 57 -9.06 15.36 9.52
CA PHE A 57 -9.65 14.35 10.41
C PHE A 57 -8.68 13.89 11.51
N ASP A 58 -7.42 14.28 11.45
CA ASP A 58 -6.41 13.83 12.40
C ASP A 58 -6.53 14.57 13.71
N HIS A 59 -6.99 13.88 14.74
CA HIS A 59 -7.07 14.41 16.11
C HIS A 59 -5.95 13.88 17.01
N THR A 60 -5.12 12.96 16.50
CA THR A 60 -4.03 12.33 17.25
C THR A 60 -2.73 12.52 16.47
N LEU A 61 -1.77 13.24 17.07
CA LEU A 61 -0.46 13.47 16.47
C LEU A 61 0.22 12.14 16.10
N GLY A 62 0.76 12.07 14.88
CA GLY A 62 1.46 10.89 14.38
C GLY A 62 0.58 9.81 13.75
N THR A 63 -0.74 10.01 13.67
CA THR A 63 -1.63 9.07 13.00
C THR A 63 -1.48 9.12 11.48
N VAL A 64 -1.28 10.32 10.93
CA VAL A 64 -1.15 10.57 9.49
C VAL A 64 0.23 11.10 9.18
N GLU A 65 0.88 10.54 8.18
CA GLU A 65 2.10 11.08 7.59
C GLU A 65 1.95 11.29 6.09
N THR A 66 2.29 12.49 5.64
CA THR A 66 2.28 12.86 4.23
C THR A 66 3.69 12.85 3.66
N ILE A 67 3.92 12.03 2.64
CA ILE A 67 5.20 11.91 1.93
C ILE A 67 5.09 12.64 0.58
N GLY A 68 5.02 13.96 0.65
CA GLY A 68 4.88 14.88 -0.49
C GLY A 68 6.18 15.52 -0.94
N GLU A 69 6.11 16.82 -1.32
CA GLU A 69 7.28 17.62 -1.70
C GLU A 69 8.27 17.71 -0.54
N GLY A 70 9.57 17.68 -0.86
CA GLY A 70 10.66 17.72 0.13
C GLY A 70 10.90 16.42 0.88
N LYS A 71 10.03 15.42 0.77
CA LYS A 71 10.22 14.07 1.30
C LYS A 71 10.53 13.09 0.16
N ASN A 72 11.37 12.12 0.43
CA ASN A 72 11.81 11.11 -0.53
C ASN A 72 11.32 9.70 -0.15
N SER A 73 11.79 8.70 -0.89
CA SER A 73 11.46 7.30 -0.65
C SER A 73 11.92 6.78 0.72
N GLN A 74 13.01 7.34 1.26
CA GLN A 74 13.50 6.97 2.60
C GLN A 74 12.53 7.41 3.70
N ASN A 75 11.87 8.55 3.54
CA ASN A 75 10.82 8.98 4.47
C ASN A 75 9.61 8.03 4.41
N LEU A 76 9.24 7.54 3.21
CA LEU A 76 8.19 6.55 3.06
C LEU A 76 8.58 5.21 3.75
N LYS A 77 9.80 4.75 3.53
CA LYS A 77 10.34 3.57 4.22
C LYS A 77 10.27 3.72 5.73
N GLN A 78 10.74 4.85 6.25
CA GLN A 78 10.72 5.14 7.69
C GLN A 78 9.29 5.11 8.23
N ALA A 79 8.34 5.77 7.57
CA ALA A 79 6.94 5.79 7.98
C ALA A 79 6.32 4.37 8.00
N LEU A 80 6.66 3.54 7.01
CA LEU A 80 6.24 2.14 6.97
C LEU A 80 6.83 1.34 8.14
N ASN A 81 8.13 1.50 8.41
CA ASN A 81 8.81 0.79 9.48
C ASN A 81 8.31 1.22 10.87
N ASP A 82 8.06 2.51 11.06
CA ASP A 82 7.51 3.07 12.30
C ASP A 82 6.03 2.69 12.52
N GLY A 83 5.39 2.06 11.54
CA GLY A 83 4.01 1.63 11.64
C GLY A 83 3.01 2.78 11.66
N VAL A 84 3.30 3.88 10.96
CA VAL A 84 2.37 5.00 10.81
C VAL A 84 1.04 4.51 10.26
N ARG A 85 -0.05 4.87 10.91
CA ARG A 85 -1.38 4.29 10.63
C ARG A 85 -1.94 4.67 9.27
N ILE A 86 -1.76 5.92 8.84
CA ILE A 86 -2.20 6.42 7.53
C ILE A 86 -1.02 7.13 6.87
N ILE A 87 -0.64 6.67 5.69
CA ILE A 87 0.44 7.27 4.90
C ILE A 87 -0.14 7.78 3.60
N VAL A 88 0.06 9.07 3.30
CA VAL A 88 -0.37 9.68 2.04
C VAL A 88 0.87 9.92 1.17
N THR A 89 0.90 9.35 -0.02
CA THR A 89 2.08 9.41 -0.88
C THR A 89 1.73 9.34 -2.37
N THR A 90 2.74 9.52 -3.21
CA THR A 90 2.61 9.32 -4.66
C THR A 90 3.19 7.99 -5.09
N LEU A 91 2.67 7.45 -6.18
CA LEU A 91 3.10 6.15 -6.72
C LEU A 91 4.59 6.14 -7.08
N GLN A 92 5.15 7.29 -7.48
CA GLN A 92 6.56 7.44 -7.87
C GLN A 92 7.56 7.27 -6.73
N LYS A 93 7.11 7.32 -5.48
CA LYS A 93 7.98 7.14 -4.29
C LYS A 93 8.33 5.66 -4.01
N PHE A 94 7.54 4.71 -4.51
CA PHE A 94 7.72 3.28 -4.27
C PHE A 94 8.93 2.63 -4.97
N PRO A 95 9.33 3.03 -6.18
CA PRO A 95 10.42 2.33 -6.91
C PRO A 95 11.75 2.22 -6.17
N VAL A 96 12.03 3.15 -5.25
CA VAL A 96 13.33 3.26 -4.55
C VAL A 96 13.36 2.43 -3.26
N ILE A 97 12.20 2.11 -2.67
CA ILE A 97 12.14 1.35 -1.40
C ILE A 97 11.99 -0.16 -1.60
N PHE A 98 11.90 -0.56 -2.85
CA PHE A 98 11.60 -1.91 -3.30
C PHE A 98 12.53 -3.01 -2.73
N GLU A 99 13.81 -2.71 -2.50
CA GLU A 99 14.80 -3.69 -2.03
C GLU A 99 14.99 -3.66 -0.50
N GLU A 100 14.29 -2.81 0.23
CA GLU A 100 14.66 -2.46 1.60
C GLU A 100 13.52 -2.48 2.64
N VAL A 101 12.30 -2.87 2.28
CA VAL A 101 11.22 -3.06 3.28
C VAL A 101 11.31 -4.47 3.84
N ASP A 102 12.33 -4.72 4.66
CA ASP A 102 12.56 -6.03 5.31
C ASP A 102 11.43 -6.45 6.27
N GLU A 103 10.49 -5.55 6.58
CA GLU A 103 9.48 -5.76 7.60
C GLU A 103 8.04 -5.86 7.06
N ALA A 104 7.85 -6.04 5.75
CA ALA A 104 6.50 -6.28 5.18
C ALA A 104 5.95 -7.67 5.54
N ASN A 105 6.82 -8.60 5.92
CA ASN A 105 6.47 -9.96 6.27
C ASN A 105 5.59 -10.01 7.53
N GLY A 106 4.42 -10.65 7.40
CA GLY A 106 3.45 -10.76 8.49
C GLY A 106 2.65 -9.49 8.75
N ARG A 107 2.77 -8.44 7.91
CA ARG A 107 2.02 -7.20 8.02
C ARG A 107 0.98 -7.09 6.92
N ASN A 108 -0.21 -6.62 7.27
CA ASN A 108 -1.28 -6.36 6.32
C ASN A 108 -1.36 -4.88 5.99
N PHE A 109 -1.53 -4.58 4.71
CA PHE A 109 -1.66 -3.22 4.21
C PHE A 109 -2.97 -3.02 3.47
N ALA A 110 -3.65 -1.91 3.73
CA ALA A 110 -4.74 -1.42 2.90
C ALA A 110 -4.20 -0.32 1.97
N ILE A 111 -4.47 -0.43 0.68
CA ILE A 111 -3.99 0.50 -0.34
C ILE A 111 -5.20 1.16 -0.98
N ILE A 112 -5.32 2.46 -0.83
CA ILE A 112 -6.37 3.28 -1.43
C ILE A 112 -5.73 4.02 -2.61
N CYS A 113 -6.16 3.70 -3.83
CA CYS A 113 -5.69 4.35 -5.05
C CYS A 113 -6.70 5.40 -5.50
N ASP A 114 -6.24 6.65 -5.60
CA ASP A 114 -6.98 7.70 -6.29
C ASP A 114 -6.66 7.65 -7.79
N GLU A 115 -7.67 7.85 -8.65
CA GLU A 115 -7.56 7.75 -10.11
C GLU A 115 -7.08 6.36 -10.60
N ALA A 116 -7.85 5.32 -10.29
CA ALA A 116 -7.50 3.92 -10.52
C ALA A 116 -7.16 3.54 -11.97
N HIS A 117 -7.67 4.28 -12.95
CA HIS A 117 -7.43 3.99 -14.37
C HIS A 117 -5.99 4.25 -14.81
N SER A 118 -5.23 5.08 -14.11
CA SER A 118 -3.82 5.35 -14.40
C SER A 118 -2.85 4.55 -13.53
N SER A 119 -3.28 4.12 -12.35
CA SER A 119 -2.38 3.56 -11.33
C SER A 119 -2.24 2.03 -11.34
N GLN A 120 -3.16 1.29 -11.97
CA GLN A 120 -3.20 -0.17 -11.84
C GLN A 120 -2.40 -0.97 -12.90
N THR A 121 -2.01 -0.38 -14.01
CA THR A 121 -1.40 -1.09 -15.14
C THR A 121 0.07 -0.76 -15.41
N GLY A 122 0.65 0.17 -14.65
CA GLY A 122 2.02 0.63 -14.86
C GLY A 122 3.07 -0.13 -14.03
N SER A 123 4.33 0.00 -14.43
CA SER A 123 5.50 -0.52 -13.69
C SER A 123 5.55 -0.06 -12.23
N SER A 124 4.96 1.09 -11.93
CA SER A 124 4.90 1.65 -10.56
C SER A 124 3.92 0.90 -9.65
N ALA A 125 2.78 0.42 -10.19
CA ALA A 125 1.85 -0.42 -9.43
C ALA A 125 2.46 -1.79 -9.08
N GLN A 126 3.22 -2.37 -10.01
CA GLN A 126 3.98 -3.60 -9.76
C GLN A 126 5.01 -3.40 -8.66
N LYS A 127 5.76 -2.29 -8.70
CA LYS A 127 6.75 -1.94 -7.69
C LYS A 127 6.13 -1.73 -6.30
N LEU A 128 4.93 -1.11 -6.23
CA LEU A 128 4.17 -1.00 -4.99
C LEU A 128 3.82 -2.39 -4.43
N LYS A 129 3.28 -3.27 -5.28
CA LYS A 129 2.95 -4.64 -4.87
C LYS A 129 4.18 -5.37 -4.34
N THR A 130 5.28 -5.31 -5.09
CA THR A 130 6.53 -5.98 -4.70
C THR A 130 7.11 -5.42 -3.39
N ALA A 131 7.05 -4.10 -3.18
CA ALA A 131 7.56 -3.47 -1.96
C ALA A 131 6.78 -3.87 -0.69
N LEU A 132 5.49 -4.19 -0.83
CA LEU A 132 4.59 -4.46 0.29
C LEU A 132 4.15 -5.92 0.38
N ALA A 133 4.55 -6.77 -0.57
CA ALA A 133 4.20 -8.18 -0.58
C ALA A 133 4.85 -8.93 0.58
N ASP A 134 4.12 -9.89 1.14
CA ASP A 134 4.72 -10.88 2.03
C ASP A 134 5.46 -11.94 1.19
N VAL A 135 6.75 -11.73 1.02
CA VAL A 135 7.61 -12.60 0.21
C VAL A 135 7.64 -14.03 0.74
N ARG A 136 7.55 -14.24 2.05
CA ARG A 136 7.54 -15.59 2.65
C ARG A 136 6.33 -16.39 2.21
N GLU A 137 5.15 -15.77 2.20
CA GLU A 137 3.92 -16.44 1.72
C GLU A 137 4.03 -16.80 0.24
N VAL A 138 4.63 -15.92 -0.59
CA VAL A 138 4.84 -16.20 -2.02
C VAL A 138 5.81 -17.36 -2.23
N LEU A 139 6.92 -17.40 -1.48
CA LEU A 139 7.90 -18.49 -1.55
C LEU A 139 7.28 -19.82 -1.14
N LYS A 140 6.46 -19.81 -0.09
CA LYS A 140 5.75 -20.99 0.37
C LYS A 140 4.74 -21.50 -0.66
N GLU A 141 3.93 -20.62 -1.23
CA GLU A 141 2.98 -20.98 -2.28
C GLU A 141 3.69 -21.56 -3.53
N TYR A 142 4.82 -20.98 -3.92
CA TYR A 142 5.65 -21.48 -5.02
C TYR A 142 6.22 -22.87 -4.71
N ALA A 143 6.75 -23.07 -3.50
CA ALA A 143 7.28 -24.37 -3.05
C ALA A 143 6.21 -25.46 -3.08
N GLU A 144 4.99 -25.15 -2.63
CA GLU A 144 3.84 -26.07 -2.66
C GLU A 144 3.45 -26.46 -4.11
N ILE A 145 3.44 -25.48 -5.04
CA ILE A 145 3.10 -25.71 -6.46
C ILE A 145 4.16 -26.58 -7.14
N GLU A 146 5.44 -26.29 -6.91
CA GLU A 146 6.56 -27.03 -7.52
C GLU A 146 6.91 -28.33 -6.80
N GLY A 147 6.33 -28.59 -5.63
CA GLY A 147 6.58 -29.79 -4.83
C GLY A 147 8.02 -29.86 -4.28
N ILE A 148 8.64 -28.71 -3.99
CA ILE A 148 9.98 -28.58 -3.45
C ILE A 148 9.93 -28.04 -2.01
N ALA A 149 11.02 -28.21 -1.25
CA ALA A 149 11.12 -27.63 0.09
C ALA A 149 11.33 -26.12 0.02
N GLU A 150 10.72 -25.35 0.94
CA GLU A 150 10.78 -23.87 0.97
C GLU A 150 12.24 -23.34 0.98
N ASP A 151 13.14 -24.02 1.68
CA ASP A 151 14.57 -23.66 1.77
C ASP A 151 15.35 -23.85 0.46
N LYS A 152 14.74 -24.52 -0.54
CA LYS A 152 15.30 -24.72 -1.89
C LYS A 152 14.77 -23.74 -2.91
N VAL A 153 13.81 -22.90 -2.56
CA VAL A 153 13.29 -21.89 -3.46
C VAL A 153 14.31 -20.74 -3.56
N ASP A 154 14.75 -20.44 -4.77
CA ASP A 154 15.59 -19.28 -5.01
C ASP A 154 14.72 -18.01 -5.16
N PRO A 155 14.81 -17.05 -4.22
CA PRO A 155 14.06 -15.79 -4.33
C PRO A 155 14.44 -14.95 -5.57
N GLN A 156 15.59 -15.25 -6.18
CA GLN A 156 16.05 -14.59 -7.39
C GLN A 156 15.51 -15.24 -8.68
N ASP A 157 14.83 -16.37 -8.57
CA ASP A 157 14.19 -17.02 -9.71
C ASP A 157 13.24 -16.06 -10.43
N LYS A 158 13.26 -16.11 -11.75
CA LYS A 158 12.43 -15.24 -12.59
C LYS A 158 10.94 -15.45 -12.36
N LEU A 159 10.51 -16.70 -12.17
CA LEU A 159 9.10 -17.03 -11.91
C LEU A 159 8.66 -16.53 -10.54
N VAL A 160 9.50 -16.65 -9.51
CA VAL A 160 9.25 -16.10 -8.18
C VAL A 160 9.10 -14.57 -8.25
N LYS A 161 9.99 -13.88 -8.96
CA LYS A 161 9.89 -12.43 -9.18
C LYS A 161 8.61 -12.03 -9.91
N GLU A 162 8.19 -12.80 -10.90
CA GLU A 162 6.93 -12.55 -11.62
C GLU A 162 5.71 -12.78 -10.71
N LEU A 163 5.72 -13.80 -9.86
CA LEU A 163 4.67 -14.04 -8.86
C LEU A 163 4.57 -12.88 -7.86
N ILE A 164 5.70 -12.40 -7.35
CA ILE A 164 5.73 -11.23 -6.45
C ILE A 164 5.16 -9.99 -7.15
N ALA A 165 5.52 -9.74 -8.40
CA ALA A 165 5.10 -8.54 -9.13
C ALA A 165 3.63 -8.57 -9.58
N HIS A 166 3.11 -9.74 -9.96
CA HIS A 166 1.80 -9.90 -10.59
C HIS A 166 0.78 -10.69 -9.76
N GLY A 167 1.23 -11.41 -8.75
CA GLY A 167 0.40 -12.26 -7.91
C GLY A 167 -0.67 -11.52 -7.11
N LYS A 168 -1.59 -12.29 -6.54
CA LYS A 168 -2.53 -11.83 -5.53
C LYS A 168 -1.90 -12.05 -4.16
N HIS A 169 -1.60 -10.97 -3.47
CA HIS A 169 -1.00 -11.04 -2.15
C HIS A 169 -2.09 -10.99 -1.08
N LYS A 170 -2.14 -11.97 -0.20
CA LYS A 170 -3.13 -12.05 0.90
C LYS A 170 -3.02 -10.90 1.88
N ASN A 171 -1.82 -10.36 2.05
CA ASN A 171 -1.54 -9.24 2.95
C ASN A 171 -1.87 -7.86 2.35
N LEU A 172 -2.30 -7.77 1.07
CA LEU A 172 -2.61 -6.52 0.40
C LEU A 172 -4.10 -6.44 0.05
N SER A 173 -4.77 -5.40 0.53
CA SER A 173 -6.16 -5.07 0.18
C SER A 173 -6.22 -3.78 -0.61
N PHE A 174 -6.75 -3.83 -1.83
CA PHE A 174 -6.83 -2.68 -2.74
C PHE A 174 -8.23 -2.10 -2.80
N PHE A 175 -8.31 -0.78 -2.68
CA PHE A 175 -9.51 0.05 -2.80
C PHE A 175 -9.23 1.13 -3.86
N ALA A 176 -9.80 0.99 -5.03
CA ALA A 176 -9.51 1.83 -6.18
C ALA A 176 -10.68 2.78 -6.44
N PHE A 177 -10.40 4.07 -6.41
CA PHE A 177 -11.36 5.12 -6.73
C PHE A 177 -11.17 5.58 -8.18
N THR A 178 -12.27 5.77 -8.89
CA THR A 178 -12.30 6.27 -10.27
C THR A 178 -13.46 7.23 -10.45
N ALA A 179 -13.32 8.09 -11.44
CA ALA A 179 -14.41 8.96 -11.89
C ALA A 179 -15.37 8.20 -12.80
#